data_e317ce1ff853941c6e4ccceb4c0d4081
#
_entry.id   e317ce1ff853941c6e4ccceb4c0d4081
#
_cell.length_a   1.000
_cell.length_b   1.000
_cell.length_c   1.000
_cell.angle_alpha   90.00
_cell.angle_beta   90.00
_cell.angle_gamma   90.00
#
_symmetry.space_group_name_H-M   'P 1'
#
loop_
_entity.id
_entity.type
_entity.pdbx_description
1 polymer ?
#
loop_
_entity_poly.entity_id
_entity_poly.type
_entity_poly.pdbx_seq_one_letter_code
_entity_poly.pdbx_strand_id
1 'polypeptide(L)' 'MNNNTQIIRDFSGKIIGKIETDRSGNKLVRDFYGHILGRYDKKHDVTRDFYGKIIARGDNCGLLISRGR' A
#
# COMPACT_ATOMS: atom_id res chain seq x y z
N MET A 1 2.00 1.28 -19.01
CA MET A 1 2.16 0.89 -18.51
C MET A 1 2.99 0.85 -17.74
N ASN A 2 3.26 1.10 -17.08
CA ASN A 2 4.40 1.18 -16.25
C ASN A 2 4.11 1.12 -14.79
N ASN A 3 2.97 0.64 -14.43
CA ASN A 3 2.62 0.39 -13.04
C ASN A 3 3.06 -1.02 -12.67
N ASN A 4 3.66 -1.16 -11.51
CA ASN A 4 4.02 -2.46 -10.96
C ASN A 4 3.02 -2.81 -9.88
N THR A 5 2.59 -4.05 -9.87
CA THR A 5 1.67 -4.55 -8.86
C THR A 5 2.36 -5.66 -8.08
N GLN A 6 2.42 -5.50 -6.77
CA GLN A 6 2.98 -6.51 -5.89
C GLN A 6 1.83 -7.16 -5.13
N ILE A 7 1.71 -8.47 -5.25
CA ILE A 7 0.69 -9.22 -4.52
C ILE A 7 1.26 -9.58 -3.15
N ILE A 8 0.53 -9.27 -2.10
CA ILE A 8 0.95 -9.55 -0.74
C ILE A 8 0.18 -10.76 -0.23
N ARG A 9 0.91 -11.74 0.27
CA ARG A 9 0.34 -12.98 0.81
C ARG A 9 0.77 -13.14 2.26
N ASP A 10 -0.07 -13.81 3.05
CA ASP A 10 0.34 -14.17 4.41
C ASP A 10 1.21 -15.43 4.35
N PHE A 11 1.65 -15.89 5.50
CA PHE A 11 2.57 -17.03 5.55
C PHE A 11 1.91 -18.34 5.10
N SER A 12 0.58 -18.39 5.05
CA SER A 12 -0.13 -19.57 4.54
C SER A 12 -0.35 -19.50 3.03
N GLY A 13 0.08 -18.42 2.39
CA GLY A 13 -0.04 -18.23 0.95
C GLY A 13 -1.32 -17.54 0.51
N LYS A 14 -2.18 -17.14 1.46
CA LYS A 14 -3.42 -16.47 1.12
C LYS A 14 -3.16 -15.02 0.74
N ILE A 15 -3.76 -14.58 -0.35
CA ILE A 15 -3.65 -13.18 -0.78
C ILE A 15 -4.39 -12.29 0.21
N ILE A 16 -3.69 -11.30 0.76
CA ILE A 16 -4.27 -10.38 1.74
C ILE A 16 -4.32 -8.95 1.23
N GLY A 17 -3.66 -8.67 0.12
CA GLY A 17 -3.70 -7.33 -0.45
C GLY A 17 -2.75 -7.18 -1.60
N LYS A 18 -2.68 -5.96 -2.11
CA LYS A 18 -1.74 -5.65 -3.18
C LYS A 18 -1.29 -4.21 -3.10
N ILE A 19 -0.10 -3.96 -3.63
CA ILE A 19 0.50 -2.63 -3.67
C ILE A 19 0.78 -2.32 -5.14
N GLU A 20 0.22 -1.22 -5.62
CA GLU A 20 0.40 -0.75 -6.99
C GLU A 20 1.33 0.45 -6.98
N THR A 21 2.42 0.38 -7.75
CA THR A 21 3.40 1.46 -7.83
C THR A 21 3.27 2.13 -9.19
N ASP A 22 3.11 3.46 -9.21
CA ASP A 22 3.02 4.19 -10.47
C ASP A 22 4.42 4.63 -10.93
N ARG A 23 4.45 5.33 -12.05
CA ARG A 23 5.72 5.76 -12.66
C ARG A 23 6.48 6.75 -11.80
N SER A 24 5.79 7.52 -10.98
CA SER A 24 6.40 8.51 -10.11
C SER A 24 6.93 7.91 -8.83
N GLY A 25 6.64 6.64 -8.59
CA GLY A 25 7.07 5.97 -7.37
C GLY A 25 6.07 6.06 -6.24
N ASN A 26 4.90 6.66 -6.48
CA ASN A 26 3.82 6.63 -5.51
C ASN A 26 3.19 5.25 -5.49
N LYS A 27 2.73 4.83 -4.32
CA LYS A 27 2.15 3.49 -4.17
C LYS A 27 0.75 3.58 -3.62
N LEU A 28 -0.12 2.71 -4.14
CA LEU A 28 -1.49 2.61 -3.68
C LEU A 28 -1.68 1.22 -3.10
N VAL A 29 -2.21 1.14 -1.90
CA VAL A 29 -2.36 -0.11 -1.16
C VAL A 29 -3.82 -0.48 -1.11
N ARG A 30 -4.13 -1.72 -1.51
CA ARG A 30 -5.50 -2.24 -1.49
C ARG A 30 -5.55 -3.53 -0.69
N ASP A 31 -6.71 -3.81 -0.10
CA ASP A 31 -6.92 -5.08 0.59
C ASP A 31 -7.30 -6.16 -0.42
N PHE A 32 -7.63 -7.35 0.08
CA PHE A 32 -8.02 -8.47 -0.76
C PHE A 32 -9.25 -8.15 -1.61
N TYR A 33 -10.16 -7.33 -1.10
CA TYR A 33 -11.39 -6.98 -1.82
C TYR A 33 -11.21 -5.81 -2.77
N GLY A 34 -10.02 -5.23 -2.83
CA GLY A 34 -9.75 -4.09 -3.69
C GLY A 34 -10.03 -2.74 -3.06
N HIS A 35 -10.40 -2.71 -1.80
CA HIS A 35 -10.60 -1.44 -1.09
C HIS A 35 -9.28 -0.74 -0.84
N ILE A 36 -9.23 0.56 -1.06
CA ILE A 36 -8.01 1.32 -0.82
C ILE A 36 -7.79 1.46 0.68
N LEU A 37 -6.62 1.01 1.15
CA LEU A 37 -6.24 1.11 2.55
C LEU A 37 -5.42 2.37 2.83
N GLY A 38 -4.72 2.88 1.82
CA GLY A 38 -3.88 4.04 1.95
C GLY A 38 -2.90 4.11 0.82
N ARG A 39 -1.87 4.95 1.00
CA ARG A 39 -0.90 5.17 -0.06
C ARG A 39 0.45 5.60 0.49
N TYR A 40 1.48 5.43 -0.33
CA TYR A 40 2.80 5.99 -0.08
C TYR A 40 2.99 7.19 -1.00
N ASP A 41 3.32 8.33 -0.42
CA ASP A 41 3.57 9.57 -1.14
C ASP A 41 5.08 9.74 -1.28
N LYS A 42 5.59 9.49 -2.47
CA LYS A 42 7.03 9.55 -2.69
C LYS A 42 7.60 10.94 -2.54
N LYS A 43 6.86 11.96 -2.96
CA LYS A 43 7.32 13.33 -2.89
C LYS A 43 7.63 13.76 -1.46
N HIS A 44 6.79 13.35 -0.52
CA HIS A 44 6.97 13.70 0.89
C HIS A 44 7.60 12.57 1.70
N ASP A 45 7.79 11.42 1.05
CA ASP A 45 8.38 10.23 1.68
C ASP A 45 7.62 9.83 2.94
N VAL A 46 6.31 9.75 2.83
CA VAL A 46 5.45 9.37 3.96
C VAL A 46 4.38 8.39 3.49
N THR A 47 3.93 7.56 4.42
CA THR A 47 2.83 6.64 4.20
C THR A 47 1.59 7.22 4.86
N ARG A 48 0.49 7.29 4.09
CA ARG A 48 -0.77 7.87 4.56
C ARG A 48 -1.85 6.80 4.57
N ASP A 49 -2.80 6.94 5.49
CA ASP A 49 -3.93 6.01 5.53
C ASP A 49 -5.00 6.45 4.51
N PHE A 50 -6.14 5.75 4.52
CA PHE A 50 -7.23 6.03 3.59
C PHE A 50 -7.71 7.49 3.68
N TYR A 51 -7.65 8.06 4.87
CA TYR A 51 -8.12 9.43 5.10
C TYR A 51 -7.05 10.48 4.81
N GLY A 52 -5.87 10.06 4.37
CA GLY A 52 -4.78 10.98 4.07
C GLY A 52 -3.91 11.31 5.26
N LYS A 53 -4.16 10.71 6.41
CA LYS A 53 -3.36 10.96 7.60
C LYS A 53 -2.02 10.25 7.50
N ILE A 54 -0.95 10.96 7.83
CA ILE A 54 0.39 10.37 7.83
C ILE A 54 0.51 9.41 9.00
N ILE A 55 0.82 8.14 8.70
CA ILE A 55 0.95 7.12 9.74
C ILE A 55 2.40 6.69 9.94
N ALA A 56 3.27 7.01 9.00
CA ALA A 56 4.68 6.64 9.11
C ALA A 56 5.49 7.43 8.12
N ARG A 57 6.77 7.61 8.39
CA ARG A 57 7.69 8.20 7.44
C ARG A 57 8.29 7.08 6.61
N GLY A 58 8.59 7.36 5.36
CA GLY A 58 9.15 6.38 4.45
C GLY A 58 8.08 5.46 3.90
N ASP A 59 8.52 4.43 3.19
CA ASP A 59 7.64 3.46 2.55
C ASP A 59 7.30 2.35 3.53
N ASN A 60 6.13 2.46 4.13
CA ASN A 60 5.65 1.48 5.11
C ASN A 60 4.30 0.93 4.70
N CYS A 61 4.14 0.63 3.41
CA CYS A 61 2.88 0.14 2.88
C CYS A 61 2.40 -1.14 3.55
N GLY A 62 3.33 -1.96 4.03
CA GLY A 62 2.95 -3.18 4.74
C GLY A 62 2.14 -2.92 6.00
N LEU A 63 2.36 -1.76 6.66
CA LEU A 63 1.58 -1.40 7.83
C LEU A 63 0.10 -1.23 7.51
N LEU A 64 -0.20 -0.71 6.32
CA LEU A 64 -1.58 -0.50 5.90
C LEU A 64 -2.31 -1.83 5.80
N ILE A 65 -1.66 -2.83 5.25
CA ILE A 65 -2.27 -4.15 5.12
C ILE A 65 -2.48 -4.78 6.49
N SER A 66 -1.48 -4.67 7.36
CA SER A 66 -1.60 -5.20 8.73
C SER A 66 -2.72 -4.52 9.50
N ARG A 67 -2.84 -3.20 9.36
CA ARG A 67 -3.88 -2.44 10.06
C ARG A 67 -5.27 -2.72 9.52
N GLY A 68 -5.37 -3.06 8.24
CA GLY A 68 -6.65 -3.32 7.60
C GLY A 68 -7.21 -4.70 7.85
N ARG A 69 -6.53 -5.54 8.59
CA ARG A 69 -6.94 -6.92 8.84
C ARG A 69 -7.71 -7.12 10.15
#